data_7f1bb7256d41cbaab84d7ac21b4978ad
#
_entry.id   7f1bb7256d41cbaab84d7ac21b4978ad
#
_cell.length_a   1.000
_cell.length_b   1.000
_cell.length_c   1.000
_cell.angle_alpha   90.00
_cell.angle_beta   90.00
_cell.angle_gamma   90.00
#
_symmetry.space_group_name_H-M   'P 1'
#
loop_
_entity.id
_entity.type
_entity.pdbx_description
1 polymer ?
#
loop_
_entity_poly.entity_id
_entity_poly.type
_entity_poly.pdbx_seq_one_letter_code
_entity_poly.pdbx_strand_id
1 'polypeptide(L)'
;MKSRLNNPARLSAFAFVLSLFTLVAFHKPLLELVLECVERDTNGYLLIASIALLTLVVNFMVYYLLLFLGRVVGKVIIALSLLANATALYFVNTYEVLLTRDMMGNLFNTNLSEASGYLSFTPFIYVALLGVVPCIYLFWRRVEYGSWRRALINVGASIAVIALVGVANMGNVLWIDHNAPRVGSLFMPWSYIANTVRHFHHQAMINREEIALPDAEILDSEREVCVLVIGESARQANFSLYGYERDTNPLLRGDSVVVYDAVASATSTTVAVKAILDHKPTSKLYEILPNYLARNGVEVIWRSTNFGEPPLHIANKSNLGALRDRYADADARYDGLLLAGLKEEIEAATADKLLVILHTSTSHGPTYFKKYPAEFERFTPVCTSVEMSKADHQELVNAYDNTILYTDFLLHSLIEILRGVERSSAMIYISDHGESLGEGNIYMHGMVSASMAPREQLDIPFVVWQSDNDHKLKEISEVGHYHIFHSVMDFLDLRSEIYDEEKSIFE
;
A
#
# COMPACT_ATOMS: atom_id res chain seq x y z
N MET A 1 46.85 -15.65 15.30
CA MET A 1 45.55 -15.45 14.66
C MET A 1 45.51 -15.86 13.18
N LYS A 2 46.52 -15.58 12.35
CA LYS A 2 46.55 -15.96 10.90
C LYS A 2 46.46 -17.49 10.62
N SER A 3 46.97 -18.38 11.50
CA SER A 3 46.96 -19.83 11.26
C SER A 3 45.58 -20.51 11.46
N ARG A 4 44.70 -19.96 12.33
CA ARG A 4 43.36 -20.53 12.57
C ARG A 4 42.35 -20.17 11.47
N LEU A 5 42.56 -19.07 10.73
CA LEU A 5 41.70 -18.63 9.63
C LEU A 5 41.93 -19.42 8.33
N ASN A 6 43.10 -20.05 8.17
CA ASN A 6 43.42 -20.88 7.00
C ASN A 6 42.81 -22.27 7.03
N ASN A 7 42.42 -22.80 8.20
CA ASN A 7 41.77 -24.09 8.29
C ASN A 7 40.30 -24.00 7.88
N PRO A 8 39.77 -24.93 7.07
CA PRO A 8 38.36 -24.89 6.68
C PRO A 8 37.45 -24.97 7.91
N ALA A 9 36.37 -24.17 7.92
CA ALA A 9 35.38 -24.23 8.98
C ALA A 9 34.47 -25.45 8.76
N ARG A 10 34.07 -26.14 9.85
CA ARG A 10 33.00 -27.14 9.75
C ARG A 10 31.73 -26.48 9.28
N LEU A 11 30.99 -27.11 8.37
CA LEU A 11 29.75 -26.56 7.81
C LEU A 11 28.74 -26.13 8.90
N SER A 12 28.56 -26.96 9.95
CA SER A 12 27.64 -26.62 11.06
C SER A 12 28.07 -25.36 11.81
N ALA A 13 29.34 -25.17 12.09
CA ALA A 13 29.84 -23.96 12.73
C ALA A 13 29.70 -22.73 11.81
N PHE A 14 29.93 -22.91 10.52
CA PHE A 14 29.81 -21.84 9.55
C PHE A 14 28.34 -21.40 9.36
N ALA A 15 27.40 -22.34 9.18
CA ALA A 15 25.97 -22.08 9.11
C ALA A 15 25.46 -21.45 10.42
N PHE A 16 25.92 -21.88 11.57
CA PHE A 16 25.54 -21.31 12.87
C PHE A 16 25.98 -19.84 12.99
N VAL A 17 27.20 -19.50 12.60
CA VAL A 17 27.71 -18.12 12.63
C VAL A 17 26.89 -17.22 11.71
N LEU A 18 26.53 -17.68 10.51
CA LEU A 18 25.69 -16.93 9.58
C LEU A 18 24.27 -16.72 10.15
N SER A 19 23.70 -17.75 10.78
CA SER A 19 22.37 -17.68 11.39
C SER A 19 22.33 -16.76 12.59
N LEU A 20 23.38 -16.82 13.42
CA LEU A 20 23.54 -15.91 14.56
C LEU A 20 23.72 -14.47 14.09
N PHE A 21 24.51 -14.25 13.02
CA PHE A 21 24.62 -12.94 12.39
C PHE A 21 23.26 -12.45 11.90
N THR A 22 22.49 -13.31 11.20
CA THR A 22 21.15 -12.96 10.72
C THR A 22 20.21 -12.60 11.86
N LEU A 23 20.21 -13.36 12.96
CA LEU A 23 19.40 -13.05 14.15
C LEU A 23 19.77 -11.67 14.73
N VAL A 24 21.05 -11.41 14.96
CA VAL A 24 21.51 -10.19 15.64
C VAL A 24 21.39 -8.96 14.74
N ALA A 25 21.71 -9.11 13.45
CA ALA A 25 21.76 -7.98 12.53
C ALA A 25 20.37 -7.54 12.01
N PHE A 26 19.43 -8.47 11.83
CA PHE A 26 18.19 -8.21 11.11
C PHE A 26 16.91 -8.35 11.94
N HIS A 27 16.95 -8.93 13.15
CA HIS A 27 15.73 -9.24 13.91
C HIS A 27 15.55 -8.37 15.17
N LYS A 28 16.28 -7.24 15.26
CA LYS A 28 16.03 -6.27 16.33
C LYS A 28 14.56 -5.79 16.31
N PRO A 29 13.97 -5.33 15.17
CA PRO A 29 12.58 -4.91 15.13
C PRO A 29 11.59 -6.00 15.50
N LEU A 30 11.83 -7.25 15.07
CA LEU A 30 11.03 -8.40 15.47
C LEU A 30 11.01 -8.59 16.99
N LEU A 31 12.17 -8.55 17.62
CA LEU A 31 12.29 -8.79 19.07
C LEU A 31 11.69 -7.60 19.86
N GLU A 32 11.83 -6.38 19.39
CA GLU A 32 11.21 -5.19 19.98
C GLU A 32 9.67 -5.29 19.91
N LEU A 33 9.12 -5.62 18.73
CA LEU A 33 7.69 -5.85 18.57
C LEU A 33 7.15 -6.92 19.53
N VAL A 34 7.86 -8.06 19.66
CA VAL A 34 7.43 -9.13 20.58
C VAL A 34 7.48 -8.65 22.04
N LEU A 35 8.52 -7.89 22.41
CA LEU A 35 8.67 -7.31 23.76
C LEU A 35 7.54 -6.33 24.11
N GLU A 36 6.99 -5.64 23.14
CA GLU A 36 5.86 -4.72 23.30
C GLU A 36 4.51 -5.47 23.44
N CYS A 37 4.37 -6.60 22.74
CA CYS A 37 3.13 -7.36 22.68
C CYS A 37 2.98 -8.41 23.80
N VAL A 38 4.03 -8.72 24.57
CA VAL A 38 3.98 -9.72 25.65
C VAL A 38 3.91 -9.09 27.03
N GLU A 39 3.25 -9.76 27.96
CA GLU A 39 3.34 -9.42 29.39
C GLU A 39 4.75 -9.71 29.92
N ARG A 40 5.22 -8.89 30.85
CA ARG A 40 6.56 -9.03 31.45
C ARG A 40 6.56 -10.08 32.57
N ASP A 41 6.14 -11.28 32.24
CA ASP A 41 6.08 -12.43 33.10
C ASP A 41 6.95 -13.61 32.59
N THR A 42 6.93 -14.73 33.27
CA THR A 42 7.69 -15.93 32.86
C THR A 42 7.27 -16.44 31.49
N ASN A 43 5.98 -16.34 31.17
CA ASN A 43 5.42 -16.81 29.90
C ASN A 43 5.81 -15.90 28.72
N GLY A 44 5.77 -14.57 28.92
CA GLY A 44 6.22 -13.61 27.94
C GLY A 44 7.73 -13.75 27.62
N TYR A 45 8.57 -13.95 28.65
CA TYR A 45 10.00 -14.23 28.44
C TYR A 45 10.23 -15.57 27.73
N LEU A 46 9.40 -16.59 27.97
CA LEU A 46 9.43 -17.85 27.23
C LEU A 46 9.12 -17.62 25.75
N LEU A 47 8.11 -16.81 25.41
CA LEU A 47 7.76 -16.45 24.04
C LEU A 47 8.90 -15.75 23.32
N ILE A 48 9.52 -14.73 23.94
CA ILE A 48 10.66 -13.99 23.37
C ILE A 48 11.82 -14.94 23.08
N ALA A 49 12.20 -15.76 24.07
CA ALA A 49 13.26 -16.73 23.92
C ALA A 49 12.96 -17.78 22.83
N SER A 50 11.70 -18.21 22.74
CA SER A 50 11.21 -19.15 21.74
C SER A 50 11.29 -18.57 20.33
N ILE A 51 10.86 -17.34 20.11
CA ILE A 51 10.92 -16.66 18.80
C ILE A 51 12.38 -16.44 18.39
N ALA A 52 13.24 -15.99 19.29
CA ALA A 52 14.67 -15.85 19.02
C ALA A 52 15.34 -17.19 18.66
N LEU A 53 15.00 -18.26 19.41
CA LEU A 53 15.53 -19.61 19.15
C LEU A 53 15.00 -20.17 17.83
N LEU A 54 13.72 -20.02 17.53
CA LEU A 54 13.13 -20.41 16.24
C LEU A 54 13.80 -19.69 15.08
N THR A 55 14.00 -18.38 15.18
CA THR A 55 14.70 -17.58 14.17
C THR A 55 16.09 -18.12 13.90
N LEU A 56 16.84 -18.40 14.96
CA LEU A 56 18.19 -18.96 14.87
C LEU A 56 18.20 -20.35 14.22
N VAL A 57 17.33 -21.25 14.69
CA VAL A 57 17.32 -22.66 14.28
C VAL A 57 16.78 -22.84 12.86
N VAL A 58 15.74 -22.11 12.47
CA VAL A 58 15.21 -22.15 11.10
C VAL A 58 16.24 -21.64 10.10
N ASN A 59 16.87 -20.50 10.37
CA ASN A 59 17.93 -19.96 9.50
C ASN A 59 19.15 -20.90 9.47
N PHE A 60 19.53 -21.49 10.63
CA PHE A 60 20.60 -22.48 10.67
C PHE A 60 20.31 -23.70 9.79
N MET A 61 19.13 -24.29 9.92
CA MET A 61 18.74 -25.47 9.16
C MET A 61 18.77 -25.18 7.64
N VAL A 62 18.21 -24.04 7.22
CA VAL A 62 18.16 -23.70 5.80
C VAL A 62 19.52 -23.32 5.25
N TYR A 63 20.31 -22.51 5.95
CA TYR A 63 21.68 -22.18 5.51
C TYR A 63 22.56 -23.42 5.46
N TYR A 64 22.41 -24.31 6.45
CA TYR A 64 23.13 -25.61 6.44
C TYR A 64 22.76 -26.43 5.21
N LEU A 65 21.46 -26.57 4.89
CA LEU A 65 21.00 -27.34 3.74
C LEU A 65 21.43 -26.69 2.40
N LEU A 66 21.29 -25.38 2.26
CA LEU A 66 21.71 -24.65 1.06
C LEU A 66 23.21 -24.85 0.78
N LEU A 67 24.04 -24.75 1.83
CA LEU A 67 25.47 -24.92 1.67
C LEU A 67 25.86 -26.41 1.48
N PHE A 68 25.18 -27.33 2.14
CA PHE A 68 25.46 -28.77 2.01
C PHE A 68 25.12 -29.29 0.61
N LEU A 69 23.94 -28.96 0.10
CA LEU A 69 23.43 -29.44 -1.19
C LEU A 69 23.99 -28.62 -2.37
N GLY A 70 24.01 -27.28 -2.24
CA GLY A 70 24.29 -26.36 -3.33
C GLY A 70 25.69 -25.75 -3.33
N ARG A 71 26.50 -25.96 -2.29
CA ARG A 71 27.86 -25.41 -2.15
C ARG A 71 27.96 -23.94 -2.61
N VAL A 72 28.41 -23.69 -3.87
CA VAL A 72 28.55 -22.34 -4.44
C VAL A 72 27.19 -21.70 -4.67
N VAL A 73 26.24 -22.43 -5.22
CA VAL A 73 24.84 -21.94 -5.42
C VAL A 73 24.21 -21.56 -4.08
N GLY A 74 24.42 -22.40 -3.03
CA GLY A 74 23.98 -22.08 -1.68
C GLY A 74 24.57 -20.78 -1.14
N LYS A 75 25.87 -20.53 -1.40
CA LYS A 75 26.51 -19.25 -1.04
C LYS A 75 25.87 -18.07 -1.80
N VAL A 76 25.57 -18.23 -3.09
CA VAL A 76 24.92 -17.18 -3.87
C VAL A 76 23.52 -16.85 -3.34
N ILE A 77 22.71 -17.88 -3.03
CA ILE A 77 21.37 -17.68 -2.47
C ILE A 77 21.44 -16.96 -1.11
N ILE A 78 22.35 -17.37 -0.25
CA ILE A 78 22.56 -16.72 1.06
C ILE A 78 23.03 -15.26 0.88
N ALA A 79 23.92 -15.00 -0.07
CA ALA A 79 24.39 -13.64 -0.35
C ALA A 79 23.25 -12.74 -0.82
N LEU A 80 22.41 -13.22 -1.74
CA LEU A 80 21.21 -12.49 -2.19
C LEU A 80 20.25 -12.21 -1.03
N SER A 81 20.06 -13.21 -0.15
CA SER A 81 19.25 -13.05 1.05
C SER A 81 19.82 -12.02 2.03
N LEU A 82 21.13 -11.95 2.23
CA LEU A 82 21.77 -10.96 3.10
C LEU A 82 21.63 -9.53 2.53
N LEU A 83 21.77 -9.36 1.22
CA LEU A 83 21.56 -8.08 0.55
C LEU A 83 20.08 -7.63 0.65
N ALA A 84 19.14 -8.55 0.40
CA ALA A 84 17.73 -8.29 0.52
C ALA A 84 17.31 -7.96 1.97
N ASN A 85 17.82 -8.70 2.96
CA ASN A 85 17.61 -8.42 4.38
C ASN A 85 18.10 -7.02 4.76
N ALA A 86 19.29 -6.62 4.27
CA ALA A 86 19.84 -5.29 4.57
C ALA A 86 18.96 -4.16 4.00
N THR A 87 18.46 -4.35 2.78
CA THR A 87 17.52 -3.42 2.15
C THR A 87 16.18 -3.40 2.92
N ALA A 88 15.61 -4.56 3.20
CA ALA A 88 14.35 -4.68 3.93
C ALA A 88 14.44 -4.05 5.33
N LEU A 89 15.55 -4.29 6.05
CA LEU A 89 15.76 -3.71 7.38
C LEU A 89 15.81 -2.18 7.35
N TYR A 90 16.40 -1.59 6.29
CA TYR A 90 16.35 -0.13 6.11
C TYR A 90 14.91 0.38 6.08
N PHE A 91 14.06 -0.23 5.25
CA PHE A 91 12.65 0.19 5.15
C PHE A 91 11.89 -0.03 6.46
N VAL A 92 12.09 -1.19 7.10
CA VAL A 92 11.48 -1.48 8.41
C VAL A 92 11.89 -0.44 9.47
N ASN A 93 13.18 -0.10 9.55
CA ASN A 93 13.66 0.84 10.58
C ASN A 93 13.37 2.30 10.28
N THR A 94 13.18 2.68 9.01
CA THR A 94 13.04 4.08 8.60
C THR A 94 11.58 4.48 8.45
N TYR A 95 10.75 3.54 7.98
CA TYR A 95 9.35 3.79 7.66
C TYR A 95 8.39 2.94 8.50
N GLU A 96 8.91 2.11 9.42
CA GLU A 96 8.15 1.19 10.28
C GLU A 96 7.23 0.23 9.50
N VAL A 97 7.55 0.00 8.22
CA VAL A 97 6.75 -0.86 7.35
C VAL A 97 6.89 -2.34 7.73
N LEU A 98 5.80 -3.06 7.64
CA LEU A 98 5.76 -4.50 7.79
C LEU A 98 5.82 -5.18 6.42
N LEU A 99 6.67 -6.21 6.27
CA LEU A 99 6.90 -6.92 5.01
C LEU A 99 5.73 -7.88 4.71
N THR A 100 4.56 -7.32 4.51
CA THR A 100 3.30 -8.03 4.23
C THR A 100 3.17 -8.40 2.75
N ARG A 101 2.11 -9.17 2.41
CA ARG A 101 1.74 -9.45 1.02
C ARG A 101 1.48 -8.18 0.22
N ASP A 102 0.77 -7.23 0.82
CA ASP A 102 0.37 -5.99 0.16
C ASP A 102 1.59 -5.08 -0.04
N MET A 103 2.49 -5.02 0.96
CA MET A 103 3.78 -4.34 0.80
C MET A 103 4.65 -4.94 -0.31
N MET A 104 4.61 -6.28 -0.51
CA MET A 104 5.26 -6.91 -1.67
C MET A 104 4.57 -6.48 -2.97
N GLY A 105 3.23 -6.36 -2.99
CA GLY A 105 2.49 -5.82 -4.11
C GLY A 105 2.94 -4.41 -4.49
N ASN A 106 2.99 -3.53 -3.52
CA ASN A 106 3.48 -2.17 -3.71
C ASN A 106 4.92 -2.16 -4.28
N LEU A 107 5.82 -2.98 -3.71
CA LEU A 107 7.20 -3.08 -4.19
C LEU A 107 7.29 -3.47 -5.67
N PHE A 108 6.48 -4.43 -6.13
CA PHE A 108 6.48 -4.89 -7.53
C PHE A 108 5.78 -3.93 -8.49
N ASN A 109 4.85 -3.11 -7.99
CA ASN A 109 4.12 -2.11 -8.76
C ASN A 109 4.81 -0.73 -8.75
N THR A 110 5.76 -0.48 -7.85
CA THR A 110 6.50 0.78 -7.73
C THR A 110 7.21 1.12 -9.04
N ASN A 111 6.96 2.30 -9.57
CA ASN A 111 7.63 2.81 -10.76
C ASN A 111 8.98 3.49 -10.42
N LEU A 112 9.80 3.78 -11.45
CA LEU A 112 11.13 4.38 -11.25
C LEU A 112 11.07 5.78 -10.60
N SER A 113 10.04 6.57 -10.88
CA SER A 113 9.86 7.90 -10.29
C SER A 113 9.63 7.79 -8.78
N GLU A 114 8.75 6.89 -8.38
CA GLU A 114 8.44 6.60 -6.98
C GLU A 114 9.64 5.98 -6.25
N ALA A 115 10.27 4.94 -6.86
CA ALA A 115 11.47 4.32 -6.29
C ALA A 115 12.60 5.34 -6.07
N SER A 116 12.75 6.34 -6.96
CA SER A 116 13.73 7.41 -6.80
C SER A 116 13.47 8.32 -5.60
N GLY A 117 12.21 8.42 -5.17
CA GLY A 117 11.80 9.18 -3.97
C GLY A 117 12.40 8.63 -2.68
N TYR A 118 12.68 7.33 -2.62
CA TYR A 118 13.29 6.67 -1.46
C TYR A 118 14.84 6.70 -1.47
N LEU A 119 15.47 7.23 -2.52
CA LEU A 119 16.93 7.26 -2.63
C LEU A 119 17.52 8.31 -1.68
N SER A 120 18.15 7.83 -0.60
CA SER A 120 18.99 8.58 0.31
C SER A 120 20.35 7.88 0.44
N PHE A 121 21.27 8.44 1.22
CA PHE A 121 22.58 7.80 1.44
C PHE A 121 22.48 6.61 2.41
N THR A 122 21.51 6.63 3.31
CA THR A 122 21.33 5.65 4.40
C THR A 122 21.15 4.20 3.93
N PRO A 123 20.29 3.87 2.93
CA PRO A 123 20.15 2.49 2.47
C PRO A 123 21.46 1.90 1.94
N PHE A 124 22.33 2.71 1.33
CA PHE A 124 23.65 2.24 0.87
C PHE A 124 24.56 1.84 2.03
N ILE A 125 24.46 2.50 3.19
CA ILE A 125 25.19 2.14 4.41
C ILE A 125 24.69 0.78 4.92
N TYR A 126 23.35 0.57 5.00
CA TYR A 126 22.77 -0.71 5.40
C TYR A 126 23.25 -1.84 4.50
N VAL A 127 23.13 -1.67 3.17
CA VAL A 127 23.55 -2.68 2.21
C VAL A 127 25.07 -2.94 2.28
N ALA A 128 25.90 -1.90 2.40
CA ALA A 128 27.35 -2.06 2.50
C ALA A 128 27.76 -2.84 3.76
N LEU A 129 27.25 -2.44 4.93
CA LEU A 129 27.68 -3.01 6.21
C LEU A 129 27.05 -4.37 6.50
N LEU A 130 25.73 -4.51 6.27
CA LEU A 130 24.97 -5.69 6.64
C LEU A 130 24.78 -6.70 5.49
N GLY A 131 24.96 -6.24 4.24
CA GLY A 131 24.89 -7.07 3.04
C GLY A 131 26.28 -7.43 2.51
N VAL A 132 27.03 -6.43 1.99
CA VAL A 132 28.28 -6.68 1.25
C VAL A 132 29.40 -7.24 2.17
N VAL A 133 29.60 -6.67 3.34
CA VAL A 133 30.67 -7.14 4.27
C VAL A 133 30.49 -8.62 4.65
N PRO A 134 29.29 -9.10 5.09
CA PRO A 134 29.10 -10.52 5.36
C PRO A 134 29.18 -11.39 4.09
N CYS A 135 28.82 -10.88 2.91
CA CYS A 135 29.00 -11.58 1.64
C CYS A 135 30.49 -11.81 1.34
N ILE A 136 31.37 -10.83 1.60
CA ILE A 136 32.82 -11.00 1.47
C ILE A 136 33.30 -12.15 2.37
N TYR A 137 32.87 -12.19 3.64
CA TYR A 137 33.20 -13.29 4.55
C TYR A 137 32.66 -14.63 4.04
N LEU A 138 31.41 -14.68 3.55
CA LEU A 138 30.74 -15.88 3.02
C LEU A 138 31.55 -16.54 1.87
N PHE A 139 32.07 -15.73 0.93
CA PHE A 139 32.82 -16.25 -0.21
C PHE A 139 34.29 -16.50 0.12
N TRP A 140 34.90 -15.68 0.97
CA TRP A 140 36.28 -15.81 1.35
C TRP A 140 36.53 -17.04 2.24
N ARG A 141 35.57 -17.43 3.10
CA ARG A 141 35.74 -18.53 4.04
C ARG A 141 35.68 -19.90 3.37
N ARG A 142 36.71 -20.72 3.54
CA ARG A 142 36.71 -22.13 3.14
C ARG A 142 35.86 -22.96 4.10
N VAL A 143 35.06 -23.91 3.58
CA VAL A 143 34.11 -24.72 4.33
C VAL A 143 34.36 -26.20 4.05
N GLU A 144 34.37 -27.00 5.10
CA GLU A 144 34.35 -28.47 5.05
C GLU A 144 32.88 -28.94 5.13
N TYR A 145 32.36 -29.52 4.04
CA TYR A 145 30.93 -29.81 3.90
C TYR A 145 30.45 -31.04 4.68
N GLY A 146 31.34 -31.93 5.08
CA GLY A 146 31.00 -33.11 5.90
C GLY A 146 30.30 -34.24 5.14
N SER A 147 29.62 -35.12 5.86
CA SER A 147 28.93 -36.30 5.33
C SER A 147 27.42 -36.22 5.50
N TRP A 148 26.65 -37.02 4.72
CA TRP A 148 25.20 -37.14 4.82
C TRP A 148 24.73 -37.53 6.23
N ARG A 149 25.48 -38.37 6.93
CA ARG A 149 25.16 -38.74 8.32
C ARG A 149 25.16 -37.52 9.23
N ARG A 150 26.14 -36.62 9.08
CA ARG A 150 26.20 -35.36 9.84
C ARG A 150 25.06 -34.42 9.42
N ALA A 151 24.72 -34.41 8.15
CA ALA A 151 23.60 -33.59 7.65
C ALA A 151 22.28 -34.03 8.29
N LEU A 152 21.98 -35.31 8.28
CA LEU A 152 20.78 -35.88 8.92
C LEU A 152 20.71 -35.55 10.41
N ILE A 153 21.87 -35.66 11.14
CA ILE A 153 21.92 -35.31 12.55
C ILE A 153 21.61 -33.83 12.79
N ASN A 154 22.23 -32.91 12.02
CA ASN A 154 21.99 -31.47 12.21
C ASN A 154 20.54 -31.07 11.85
N VAL A 155 20.00 -31.60 10.76
CA VAL A 155 18.59 -31.34 10.36
C VAL A 155 17.63 -31.96 11.37
N GLY A 156 17.86 -33.21 11.78
CA GLY A 156 17.04 -33.89 12.79
C GLY A 156 17.04 -33.15 14.14
N ALA A 157 18.21 -32.68 14.57
CA ALA A 157 18.35 -31.88 15.79
C ALA A 157 17.57 -30.53 15.66
N SER A 158 17.66 -29.89 14.50
CA SER A 158 16.90 -28.64 14.25
C SER A 158 15.39 -28.88 14.31
N ILE A 159 14.90 -29.94 13.67
CA ILE A 159 13.46 -30.30 13.71
C ILE A 159 13.05 -30.63 15.17
N ALA A 160 13.85 -31.35 15.90
CA ALA A 160 13.58 -31.68 17.32
C ALA A 160 13.46 -30.40 18.18
N VAL A 161 14.36 -29.43 17.99
CA VAL A 161 14.28 -28.13 18.69
C VAL A 161 13.02 -27.36 18.30
N ILE A 162 12.67 -27.29 17.01
CA ILE A 162 11.44 -26.62 16.55
C ILE A 162 10.22 -27.29 17.21
N ALA A 163 10.15 -28.62 17.24
CA ALA A 163 9.05 -29.33 17.86
C ALA A 163 8.97 -29.06 19.37
N LEU A 164 10.10 -29.06 20.07
CA LEU A 164 10.16 -28.76 21.50
C LEU A 164 9.68 -27.32 21.81
N VAL A 165 10.09 -26.36 21.00
CA VAL A 165 9.60 -24.97 21.12
C VAL A 165 8.10 -24.90 20.89
N GLY A 166 7.56 -25.64 19.91
CA GLY A 166 6.11 -25.73 19.68
C GLY A 166 5.37 -26.29 20.90
N VAL A 167 5.85 -27.40 21.46
CA VAL A 167 5.24 -28.00 22.66
C VAL A 167 5.34 -27.05 23.87
N ALA A 168 6.47 -26.39 24.07
CA ALA A 168 6.65 -25.44 25.17
C ALA A 168 5.68 -24.21 25.09
N ASN A 169 5.20 -23.89 23.90
CA ASN A 169 4.29 -22.77 23.66
C ASN A 169 2.84 -23.18 23.35
N MET A 170 2.42 -24.40 23.65
CA MET A 170 1.04 -24.83 23.44
C MET A 170 0.03 -23.94 24.19
N GLY A 171 0.39 -23.41 25.37
CA GLY A 171 -0.44 -22.43 26.10
C GLY A 171 -0.51 -21.04 25.46
N ASN A 172 0.37 -20.75 24.51
CA ASN A 172 0.47 -19.44 23.85
C ASN A 172 -0.16 -19.40 22.44
N VAL A 173 -0.88 -20.46 22.06
CA VAL A 173 -1.44 -20.59 20.68
C VAL A 173 -2.32 -19.41 20.31
N LEU A 174 -3.18 -18.94 21.21
CA LEU A 174 -4.05 -17.77 20.96
C LEU A 174 -3.24 -16.49 20.77
N TRP A 175 -2.20 -16.28 21.59
CA TRP A 175 -1.32 -15.13 21.41
C TRP A 175 -0.56 -15.21 20.08
N ILE A 176 -0.06 -16.39 19.73
CA ILE A 176 0.66 -16.63 18.46
C ILE A 176 -0.26 -16.37 17.29
N ASP A 177 -1.48 -16.91 17.30
CA ASP A 177 -2.46 -16.73 16.23
C ASP A 177 -2.79 -15.25 16.02
N HIS A 178 -3.09 -14.54 17.11
CA HIS A 178 -3.40 -13.11 17.08
C HIS A 178 -2.25 -12.25 16.55
N ASN A 179 -0.99 -12.57 16.93
CA ASN A 179 0.17 -11.77 16.57
C ASN A 179 0.95 -12.31 15.35
N ALA A 180 0.59 -13.50 14.83
CA ALA A 180 1.27 -14.13 13.70
C ALA A 180 1.43 -13.24 12.45
N PRO A 181 0.43 -12.44 12.04
CA PRO A 181 0.58 -11.56 10.87
C PRO A 181 1.69 -10.51 11.07
N ARG A 182 1.75 -9.89 12.26
CA ARG A 182 2.77 -8.86 12.59
C ARG A 182 4.15 -9.46 12.78
N VAL A 183 4.25 -10.49 13.63
CA VAL A 183 5.51 -11.19 13.92
C VAL A 183 6.07 -11.82 12.65
N GLY A 184 5.21 -12.49 11.86
CA GLY A 184 5.59 -13.11 10.60
C GLY A 184 6.10 -12.12 9.54
N SER A 185 5.60 -10.89 9.55
CA SER A 185 6.03 -9.85 8.60
C SER A 185 7.44 -9.30 8.88
N LEU A 186 7.99 -9.51 10.08
CA LEU A 186 9.36 -9.11 10.44
C LEU A 186 10.35 -10.28 10.51
N PHE A 187 9.88 -11.51 10.23
CA PHE A 187 10.70 -12.72 10.28
C PHE A 187 11.55 -12.90 9.02
N MET A 188 12.63 -12.13 8.88
CA MET A 188 13.50 -12.11 7.70
C MET A 188 14.43 -13.34 7.60
N PRO A 189 14.66 -13.90 6.41
CA PRO A 189 14.15 -13.51 5.08
C PRO A 189 12.74 -14.05 4.75
N TRP A 190 12.14 -14.83 5.64
CA TRP A 190 10.91 -15.60 5.37
C TRP A 190 9.69 -14.72 5.14
N SER A 191 9.63 -13.56 5.78
CA SER A 191 8.56 -12.57 5.61
C SER A 191 8.37 -12.18 4.15
N TYR A 192 9.36 -11.58 3.53
CA TYR A 192 9.25 -11.12 2.14
C TYR A 192 9.23 -12.29 1.14
N ILE A 193 9.91 -13.44 1.41
CA ILE A 193 9.84 -14.62 0.53
C ILE A 193 8.42 -15.19 0.53
N ALA A 194 7.85 -15.47 1.70
CA ALA A 194 6.51 -16.03 1.80
C ALA A 194 5.45 -15.06 1.26
N ASN A 195 5.57 -13.78 1.58
CA ASN A 195 4.61 -12.78 1.14
C ASN A 195 4.73 -12.44 -0.36
N THR A 196 5.92 -12.54 -0.95
CA THR A 196 6.08 -12.50 -2.41
C THR A 196 5.36 -13.67 -3.08
N VAL A 197 5.55 -14.90 -2.58
CA VAL A 197 4.82 -16.07 -3.11
C VAL A 197 3.31 -15.90 -2.95
N ARG A 198 2.84 -15.41 -1.80
CA ARG A 198 1.42 -15.12 -1.54
C ARG A 198 0.89 -14.04 -2.48
N HIS A 199 1.69 -12.99 -2.77
CA HIS A 199 1.33 -11.93 -3.70
C HIS A 199 1.12 -12.50 -5.11
N PHE A 200 2.08 -13.21 -5.68
CA PHE A 200 1.95 -13.80 -7.02
C PHE A 200 0.87 -14.87 -7.10
N HIS A 201 0.67 -15.66 -6.05
CA HIS A 201 -0.46 -16.58 -5.99
C HIS A 201 -1.80 -15.82 -6.00
N HIS A 202 -1.89 -14.73 -5.25
CA HIS A 202 -3.07 -13.87 -5.23
C HIS A 202 -3.31 -13.21 -6.59
N GLN A 203 -2.25 -12.69 -7.23
CA GLN A 203 -2.32 -12.16 -8.61
C GLN A 203 -2.81 -13.22 -9.62
N ALA A 204 -2.30 -14.45 -9.51
CA ALA A 204 -2.77 -15.55 -10.34
C ALA A 204 -4.25 -15.93 -10.06
N MET A 205 -4.73 -15.65 -8.84
CA MET A 205 -6.14 -15.85 -8.47
C MET A 205 -7.02 -14.69 -8.97
N ILE A 206 -6.50 -13.44 -8.96
CA ILE A 206 -7.17 -12.25 -9.50
C ILE A 206 -7.31 -12.34 -11.03
N ASN A 207 -6.33 -12.91 -11.72
CA ASN A 207 -6.39 -13.16 -13.16
C ASN A 207 -7.33 -14.33 -13.54
N ARG A 208 -8.15 -14.81 -12.58
CA ARG A 208 -9.25 -15.71 -12.91
C ARG A 208 -10.39 -14.91 -13.52
N GLU A 209 -11.24 -15.60 -14.25
CA GLU A 209 -12.48 -15.06 -14.80
C GLU A 209 -13.29 -14.37 -13.69
N GLU A 210 -13.59 -13.10 -13.89
CA GLU A 210 -14.43 -12.34 -12.96
C GLU A 210 -15.82 -12.95 -12.90
N ILE A 211 -16.43 -12.93 -11.72
CA ILE A 211 -17.83 -13.33 -11.57
C ILE A 211 -18.67 -12.17 -12.10
N ALA A 212 -19.33 -12.40 -13.24
CA ALA A 212 -20.23 -11.41 -13.79
C ALA A 212 -21.35 -11.09 -12.81
N LEU A 213 -21.65 -9.79 -12.67
CA LEU A 213 -22.81 -9.33 -11.92
C LEU A 213 -24.08 -9.44 -12.79
N PRO A 214 -25.29 -9.50 -12.18
CA PRO A 214 -26.54 -9.41 -12.93
C PRO A 214 -26.56 -8.16 -13.81
N ASP A 215 -27.23 -8.25 -14.98
CA ASP A 215 -27.32 -7.11 -15.88
C ASP A 215 -28.03 -5.92 -15.22
N ALA A 216 -27.66 -4.70 -15.63
CA ALA A 216 -28.34 -3.47 -15.23
C ALA A 216 -29.15 -2.91 -16.38
N GLU A 217 -30.21 -2.21 -16.03
CA GLU A 217 -31.06 -1.42 -16.95
C GLU A 217 -30.81 0.06 -16.71
N ILE A 218 -30.61 0.83 -17.78
CA ILE A 218 -30.58 2.29 -17.75
C ILE A 218 -32.04 2.75 -17.82
N LEU A 219 -32.49 3.53 -16.83
CA LEU A 219 -33.91 3.86 -16.67
C LEU A 219 -34.38 4.99 -17.58
N ASP A 220 -33.46 5.88 -18.00
CA ASP A 220 -33.79 7.01 -18.88
C ASP A 220 -32.64 7.31 -19.87
N SER A 221 -32.83 8.34 -20.69
CA SER A 221 -31.88 8.80 -21.71
C SER A 221 -31.36 10.23 -21.43
N GLU A 222 -31.43 10.70 -20.20
CA GLU A 222 -30.86 12.00 -19.83
C GLU A 222 -29.33 11.91 -19.91
N ARG A 223 -28.73 13.00 -20.39
CA ARG A 223 -27.26 13.04 -20.56
C ARG A 223 -26.58 13.43 -19.27
N GLU A 224 -25.93 12.48 -18.67
CA GLU A 224 -25.26 12.63 -17.37
C GLU A 224 -23.79 12.26 -17.42
N VAL A 225 -23.01 12.88 -16.55
CA VAL A 225 -21.62 12.50 -16.29
C VAL A 225 -21.34 12.46 -14.79
N CYS A 226 -20.94 11.28 -14.33
CA CYS A 226 -20.38 11.12 -12.99
C CYS A 226 -18.87 11.08 -13.08
N VAL A 227 -18.17 11.95 -12.36
CA VAL A 227 -16.71 11.94 -12.26
C VAL A 227 -16.34 11.45 -10.87
N LEU A 228 -15.82 10.22 -10.79
CA LEU A 228 -15.24 9.64 -9.58
C LEU A 228 -13.76 10.00 -9.51
N VAL A 229 -13.36 10.77 -8.52
CA VAL A 229 -11.96 11.08 -8.24
C VAL A 229 -11.50 10.22 -7.07
N ILE A 230 -10.57 9.30 -7.33
CA ILE A 230 -9.93 8.48 -6.31
C ILE A 230 -8.65 9.20 -5.87
N GLY A 231 -8.68 9.75 -4.65
CA GLY A 231 -7.54 10.40 -4.00
C GLY A 231 -6.55 9.37 -3.49
N GLU A 232 -5.30 9.78 -3.32
CA GLU A 232 -4.21 8.96 -2.77
C GLU A 232 -3.77 9.52 -1.42
N SER A 233 -3.77 8.69 -0.37
CA SER A 233 -3.21 8.98 0.97
C SER A 233 -3.72 10.29 1.60
N ALA A 234 -4.91 10.76 1.24
CA ALA A 234 -5.47 12.00 1.77
C ALA A 234 -6.28 11.72 3.04
N ARG A 235 -5.84 12.30 4.18
CA ARG A 235 -6.52 12.13 5.47
C ARG A 235 -7.47 13.28 5.77
N GLN A 236 -8.63 12.98 6.32
CA GLN A 236 -9.66 13.96 6.70
C GLN A 236 -9.12 15.05 7.64
N ALA A 237 -8.24 14.67 8.58
CA ALA A 237 -7.70 15.54 9.62
C ALA A 237 -6.97 16.80 9.08
N ASN A 238 -6.52 16.81 7.82
CA ASN A 238 -5.85 17.96 7.21
C ASN A 238 -6.72 18.73 6.21
N PHE A 239 -8.02 18.41 6.11
CA PHE A 239 -8.96 19.16 5.28
C PHE A 239 -9.68 20.23 6.11
N SER A 240 -9.57 21.51 5.72
CA SER A 240 -10.28 22.61 6.38
C SER A 240 -11.81 22.51 6.22
N LEU A 241 -12.31 21.78 5.25
CA LEU A 241 -13.72 21.44 5.11
C LEU A 241 -14.28 20.63 6.29
N TYR A 242 -13.43 19.90 7.00
CA TYR A 242 -13.78 19.13 8.21
C TYR A 242 -13.33 19.81 9.51
N GLY A 243 -12.98 21.10 9.46
CA GLY A 243 -12.63 21.89 10.63
C GLY A 243 -11.15 21.94 10.98
N TYR A 244 -10.25 21.48 10.09
CA TYR A 244 -8.82 21.68 10.27
C TYR A 244 -8.52 23.19 10.34
N GLU A 245 -7.65 23.59 11.28
CA GLU A 245 -7.36 24.99 11.57
C GLU A 245 -6.67 25.77 10.43
N ARG A 246 -5.93 25.05 9.57
CA ARG A 246 -5.28 25.62 8.40
C ARG A 246 -6.20 25.61 7.21
N ASP A 247 -6.15 26.66 6.42
CA ASP A 247 -6.97 26.83 5.22
C ASP A 247 -6.38 26.05 4.03
N THR A 248 -6.62 24.73 4.04
CA THR A 248 -6.15 23.78 3.03
C THR A 248 -7.13 23.54 1.89
N ASN A 249 -8.41 23.98 2.04
CA ASN A 249 -9.44 23.87 1.00
C ASN A 249 -10.13 25.22 0.72
N PRO A 250 -9.38 26.29 0.37
CA PRO A 250 -9.94 27.61 0.17
C PRO A 250 -10.87 27.69 -1.05
N LEU A 251 -10.62 26.92 -2.13
CA LEU A 251 -11.39 26.97 -3.37
C LEU A 251 -12.69 26.18 -3.25
N LEU A 252 -12.64 24.94 -2.79
CA LEU A 252 -13.81 24.08 -2.62
C LEU A 252 -14.86 24.66 -1.65
N ARG A 253 -14.42 25.47 -0.67
CA ARG A 253 -15.34 26.19 0.22
C ARG A 253 -16.27 27.12 -0.54
N GLY A 254 -15.83 27.64 -1.69
CA GLY A 254 -16.63 28.49 -2.59
C GLY A 254 -17.53 27.72 -3.55
N ASP A 255 -17.33 26.40 -3.72
CA ASP A 255 -17.99 25.60 -4.75
C ASP A 255 -19.29 24.93 -4.32
N SER A 256 -19.78 25.20 -3.11
CA SER A 256 -21.02 24.59 -2.58
C SER A 256 -20.95 23.06 -2.54
N VAL A 257 -19.80 22.50 -2.15
CA VAL A 257 -19.61 21.06 -1.99
C VAL A 257 -20.29 20.56 -0.71
N VAL A 258 -20.73 19.30 -0.73
CA VAL A 258 -21.19 18.56 0.44
C VAL A 258 -20.10 17.60 0.87
N VAL A 259 -19.84 17.49 2.18
CA VAL A 259 -18.85 16.59 2.75
C VAL A 259 -19.50 15.57 3.66
N TYR A 260 -19.01 14.34 3.64
CA TYR A 260 -19.42 13.26 4.52
C TYR A 260 -18.23 12.77 5.34
N ASP A 261 -18.48 12.40 6.59
CA ASP A 261 -17.50 11.62 7.35
C ASP A 261 -17.35 10.25 6.70
N ALA A 262 -16.11 9.88 6.37
CA ALA A 262 -15.86 8.63 5.65
C ALA A 262 -14.72 7.80 6.26
N VAL A 263 -14.89 6.48 6.19
CA VAL A 263 -13.89 5.53 6.70
C VAL A 263 -13.39 4.62 5.58
N ALA A 264 -12.08 4.58 5.41
CA ALA A 264 -11.42 3.70 4.47
C ALA A 264 -11.55 2.22 4.87
N SER A 265 -11.78 1.35 3.91
CA SER A 265 -11.86 -0.10 4.11
C SER A 265 -10.51 -0.76 4.33
N ALA A 266 -9.42 -0.08 3.98
CA ALA A 266 -8.04 -0.56 4.07
C ALA A 266 -7.08 0.63 4.17
N THR A 267 -5.84 0.33 4.52
CA THR A 267 -4.74 1.31 4.64
C THR A 267 -3.70 1.14 3.54
N SER A 268 -4.06 0.54 2.43
CA SER A 268 -3.17 0.36 1.26
C SER A 268 -3.95 0.49 -0.03
N THR A 269 -3.37 1.18 -1.01
CA THR A 269 -3.97 1.57 -2.30
C THR A 269 -4.65 0.40 -3.01
N THR A 270 -3.94 -0.71 -3.25
CA THR A 270 -4.48 -1.86 -4.02
C THR A 270 -5.75 -2.45 -3.41
N VAL A 271 -5.83 -2.53 -2.07
CA VAL A 271 -7.01 -3.09 -1.37
C VAL A 271 -8.13 -2.07 -1.33
N ALA A 272 -7.80 -0.82 -1.10
CA ALA A 272 -8.73 0.29 -0.99
C ALA A 272 -9.39 0.62 -2.33
N VAL A 273 -8.62 0.75 -3.41
CA VAL A 273 -9.14 1.00 -4.77
C VAL A 273 -10.07 -0.15 -5.20
N LYS A 274 -9.71 -1.42 -4.90
CA LYS A 274 -10.64 -2.53 -5.12
C LYS A 274 -11.94 -2.35 -4.33
N ALA A 275 -11.89 -1.96 -3.07
CA ALA A 275 -13.08 -1.75 -2.24
C ALA A 275 -13.96 -0.60 -2.74
N ILE A 276 -13.36 0.49 -3.25
CA ILE A 276 -14.07 1.60 -3.91
C ILE A 276 -14.86 1.12 -5.13
N LEU A 277 -14.29 0.17 -5.88
CA LEU A 277 -14.87 -0.32 -7.13
C LEU A 277 -15.74 -1.58 -6.96
N ASP A 278 -15.76 -2.22 -5.78
CA ASP A 278 -16.60 -3.39 -5.48
C ASP A 278 -18.00 -2.97 -4.98
N HIS A 279 -19.03 -3.73 -5.36
CA HIS A 279 -20.41 -3.48 -4.91
C HIS A 279 -20.64 -3.85 -3.43
N LYS A 280 -19.74 -4.63 -2.80
CA LYS A 280 -19.83 -5.02 -1.38
C LYS A 280 -18.51 -5.58 -0.85
N PRO A 281 -18.32 -5.65 0.49
CA PRO A 281 -17.20 -6.38 1.10
C PRO A 281 -17.19 -7.84 0.65
N THR A 282 -16.11 -8.28 -0.02
CA THR A 282 -16.01 -9.65 -0.53
C THR A 282 -14.56 -10.07 -0.77
N SER A 283 -14.28 -11.37 -0.58
CA SER A 283 -13.04 -12.00 -1.03
C SER A 283 -13.16 -12.61 -2.44
N LYS A 284 -14.35 -12.59 -3.05
CA LYS A 284 -14.58 -13.08 -4.40
C LYS A 284 -14.20 -12.01 -5.41
N LEU A 285 -13.85 -12.44 -6.61
CA LEU A 285 -13.55 -11.55 -7.73
C LEU A 285 -14.83 -11.34 -8.55
N TYR A 286 -15.63 -10.35 -8.17
CA TYR A 286 -16.74 -9.88 -8.98
C TYR A 286 -16.27 -8.81 -9.98
N GLU A 287 -17.08 -8.58 -11.00
CA GLU A 287 -16.92 -7.40 -11.85
C GLU A 287 -16.86 -6.13 -11.02
N ILE A 288 -15.87 -5.31 -11.31
CA ILE A 288 -15.71 -3.99 -10.67
C ILE A 288 -16.54 -2.94 -11.40
N LEU A 289 -16.84 -1.84 -10.73
CA LEU A 289 -17.71 -0.75 -11.23
C LEU A 289 -17.45 -0.33 -12.68
N PRO A 290 -16.21 0.02 -13.12
CA PRO A 290 -15.98 0.44 -14.50
C PRO A 290 -16.27 -0.67 -15.52
N ASN A 291 -15.91 -1.92 -15.23
CA ASN A 291 -16.16 -3.07 -16.12
C ASN A 291 -17.67 -3.34 -16.22
N TYR A 292 -18.33 -3.33 -15.06
CA TYR A 292 -19.76 -3.55 -14.96
C TYR A 292 -20.58 -2.50 -15.71
N LEU A 293 -20.28 -1.24 -15.51
CA LEU A 293 -20.99 -0.13 -16.18
C LEU A 293 -20.74 -0.13 -17.71
N ALA A 294 -19.50 -0.36 -18.13
CA ALA A 294 -19.16 -0.45 -19.55
C ALA A 294 -19.91 -1.59 -20.24
N ARG A 295 -20.07 -2.75 -19.59
CA ARG A 295 -20.83 -3.87 -20.12
C ARG A 295 -22.35 -3.57 -20.23
N ASN A 296 -22.86 -2.70 -19.38
CA ASN A 296 -24.29 -2.32 -19.35
C ASN A 296 -24.60 -1.01 -20.09
N GLY A 297 -23.70 -0.57 -21.00
CA GLY A 297 -24.00 0.52 -21.94
C GLY A 297 -23.59 1.93 -21.50
N VAL A 298 -22.94 2.07 -20.34
CA VAL A 298 -22.34 3.33 -19.92
C VAL A 298 -20.99 3.51 -20.62
N GLU A 299 -20.70 4.67 -21.15
CA GLU A 299 -19.37 5.00 -21.62
C GLU A 299 -18.45 5.24 -20.41
N VAL A 300 -17.23 4.64 -20.40
CA VAL A 300 -16.32 4.74 -19.26
C VAL A 300 -14.97 5.23 -19.70
N ILE A 301 -14.48 6.27 -19.03
CA ILE A 301 -13.15 6.85 -19.21
C ILE A 301 -12.37 6.65 -17.92
N TRP A 302 -11.19 6.02 -18.01
CA TRP A 302 -10.25 5.85 -16.90
C TRP A 302 -8.97 6.63 -17.19
N ARG A 303 -8.57 7.52 -16.28
CA ARG A 303 -7.29 8.21 -16.31
C ARG A 303 -6.56 8.02 -14.97
N SER A 304 -5.31 7.59 -14.98
CA SER A 304 -4.54 7.35 -13.77
C SER A 304 -3.11 7.87 -13.87
N THR A 305 -2.67 8.56 -12.83
CA THR A 305 -1.25 8.88 -12.56
C THR A 305 -0.69 7.97 -11.46
N ASN A 306 -1.50 7.07 -10.94
CA ASN A 306 -1.21 6.14 -9.85
C ASN A 306 -1.20 4.68 -10.36
N PHE A 307 -1.25 3.72 -9.43
CA PHE A 307 -1.25 2.28 -9.68
C PHE A 307 -2.17 1.56 -8.67
N GLY A 308 -2.31 0.24 -8.82
CA GLY A 308 -3.03 -0.60 -7.85
C GLY A 308 -4.47 -0.91 -8.22
N GLU A 309 -4.95 -0.41 -9.36
CA GLU A 309 -6.27 -0.72 -9.89
C GLU A 309 -6.41 -2.22 -10.24
N PRO A 310 -7.58 -2.82 -10.01
CA PRO A 310 -7.92 -4.14 -10.54
C PRO A 310 -7.90 -4.17 -12.09
N PRO A 311 -7.93 -5.36 -12.73
CA PRO A 311 -7.99 -5.46 -14.18
C PRO A 311 -9.15 -4.67 -14.79
N LEU A 312 -8.83 -3.76 -15.71
CA LEU A 312 -9.79 -2.91 -16.41
C LEU A 312 -10.11 -3.50 -17.79
N HIS A 313 -11.37 -3.85 -18.03
CA HIS A 313 -11.90 -4.38 -19.30
C HIS A 313 -12.72 -3.33 -20.07
N ILE A 314 -12.22 -2.09 -20.08
CA ILE A 314 -12.82 -0.93 -20.74
C ILE A 314 -11.98 -0.46 -21.93
N ALA A 315 -12.62 0.17 -22.90
CA ALA A 315 -11.95 0.62 -24.13
C ALA A 315 -11.07 1.87 -23.89
N ASN A 316 -11.58 2.85 -23.14
CA ASN A 316 -10.92 4.14 -22.94
C ASN A 316 -10.22 4.18 -21.57
N LYS A 317 -8.96 3.72 -21.54
CA LYS A 317 -8.11 3.78 -20.34
C LYS A 317 -6.73 4.36 -20.67
N SER A 318 -6.29 5.29 -19.84
CA SER A 318 -5.02 5.98 -19.98
C SER A 318 -4.26 5.98 -18.66
N ASN A 319 -3.07 5.42 -18.66
CA ASN A 319 -2.11 5.55 -17.56
C ASN A 319 -1.23 6.80 -17.75
N LEU A 320 -0.35 7.09 -16.78
CA LEU A 320 0.56 8.23 -16.81
C LEU A 320 1.37 8.33 -18.12
N GLY A 321 1.85 7.18 -18.65
CA GLY A 321 2.60 7.16 -19.92
C GLY A 321 1.75 7.62 -21.10
N ALA A 322 0.56 7.04 -21.24
CA ALA A 322 -0.37 7.39 -22.33
C ALA A 322 -0.85 8.84 -22.25
N LEU A 323 -1.11 9.35 -21.03
CA LEU A 323 -1.49 10.74 -20.82
C LEU A 323 -0.37 11.71 -21.18
N ARG A 324 0.86 11.39 -20.78
CA ARG A 324 2.06 12.18 -21.13
C ARG A 324 2.29 12.24 -22.63
N ASP A 325 2.12 11.12 -23.33
CA ASP A 325 2.30 11.06 -24.79
C ASP A 325 1.20 11.84 -25.52
N ARG A 326 -0.04 11.84 -24.98
CA ARG A 326 -1.18 12.53 -25.58
C ARG A 326 -1.15 14.05 -25.31
N TYR A 327 -0.71 14.46 -24.14
CA TYR A 327 -0.75 15.85 -23.65
C TYR A 327 0.67 16.36 -23.32
N ALA A 328 1.55 16.38 -24.31
CA ALA A 328 2.97 16.71 -24.15
C ALA A 328 3.24 18.12 -23.58
N ASP A 329 2.29 19.06 -23.75
CA ASP A 329 2.39 20.42 -23.23
C ASP A 329 1.97 20.55 -21.75
N ALA A 330 1.31 19.53 -21.17
CA ALA A 330 0.94 19.50 -19.78
C ALA A 330 2.10 19.07 -18.89
N ASP A 331 2.17 19.60 -17.68
CA ASP A 331 3.21 19.18 -16.71
C ASP A 331 2.93 17.78 -16.16
N ALA A 332 3.58 16.80 -16.77
CA ALA A 332 3.42 15.39 -16.43
C ALA A 332 4.02 14.97 -15.07
N ARG A 333 4.54 15.91 -14.30
CA ARG A 333 5.03 15.65 -12.93
C ARG A 333 3.90 15.64 -11.91
N TYR A 334 2.76 16.23 -12.22
CA TYR A 334 1.66 16.49 -11.30
C TYR A 334 0.32 15.99 -11.83
N ASP A 335 -0.63 15.77 -10.94
CA ASP A 335 -1.96 15.22 -11.25
C ASP A 335 -2.84 16.16 -12.08
N GLY A 336 -2.47 17.43 -12.26
CA GLY A 336 -3.10 18.32 -13.25
C GLY A 336 -3.14 17.75 -14.67
N LEU A 337 -2.25 16.80 -14.99
CA LEU A 337 -2.26 16.04 -16.24
C LEU A 337 -3.57 15.26 -16.44
N LEU A 338 -4.23 14.82 -15.37
CA LEU A 338 -5.52 14.11 -15.44
C LEU A 338 -6.64 14.97 -16.03
N LEU A 339 -6.54 16.29 -15.89
CA LEU A 339 -7.53 17.25 -16.37
C LEU A 339 -7.26 17.75 -17.79
N ALA A 340 -6.07 17.46 -18.35
CA ALA A 340 -5.70 17.92 -19.69
C ALA A 340 -6.64 17.34 -20.75
N GLY A 341 -7.30 18.21 -21.55
CA GLY A 341 -8.25 17.83 -22.59
C GLY A 341 -9.46 17.00 -22.09
N LEU A 342 -9.77 17.07 -20.78
CA LEU A 342 -10.86 16.29 -20.20
C LEU A 342 -12.23 16.82 -20.64
N LYS A 343 -12.40 18.14 -20.75
CA LYS A 343 -13.64 18.75 -21.24
C LYS A 343 -13.99 18.23 -22.63
N GLU A 344 -13.04 18.30 -23.54
CA GLU A 344 -13.20 17.87 -24.93
C GLU A 344 -13.53 16.37 -25.02
N GLU A 345 -12.96 15.55 -24.12
CA GLU A 345 -13.24 14.11 -24.08
C GLU A 345 -14.65 13.83 -23.55
N ILE A 346 -15.12 14.56 -22.53
CA ILE A 346 -16.50 14.47 -22.02
C ILE A 346 -17.52 14.93 -23.09
N GLU A 347 -17.24 16.02 -23.79
CA GLU A 347 -18.10 16.53 -24.85
C GLU A 347 -18.17 15.62 -26.08
N ALA A 348 -17.05 14.92 -26.38
CA ALA A 348 -16.95 13.95 -27.47
C ALA A 348 -17.63 12.61 -27.15
N ALA A 349 -17.94 12.32 -25.88
CA ALA A 349 -18.63 11.10 -25.48
C ALA A 349 -20.02 11.01 -26.08
N THR A 350 -20.36 9.88 -26.69
CA THR A 350 -21.58 9.68 -27.45
C THR A 350 -22.71 9.05 -26.65
N ALA A 351 -22.40 8.31 -25.60
CA ALA A 351 -23.40 7.70 -24.74
C ALA A 351 -24.09 8.75 -23.85
N ASP A 352 -25.35 8.52 -23.53
CA ASP A 352 -26.11 9.38 -22.62
C ASP A 352 -25.51 9.35 -21.20
N LYS A 353 -25.15 8.17 -20.73
CA LYS A 353 -24.54 7.98 -19.40
C LYS A 353 -23.03 7.80 -19.53
N LEU A 354 -22.26 8.64 -18.79
CA LEU A 354 -20.81 8.68 -18.83
C LEU A 354 -20.24 8.57 -17.40
N LEU A 355 -19.32 7.63 -17.18
CA LEU A 355 -18.49 7.57 -15.99
C LEU A 355 -17.06 7.96 -16.35
N VAL A 356 -16.50 8.95 -15.65
CA VAL A 356 -15.09 9.30 -15.70
C VAL A 356 -14.44 8.93 -14.36
N ILE A 357 -13.33 8.22 -14.39
CA ILE A 357 -12.56 7.90 -13.18
C ILE A 357 -11.18 8.54 -13.29
N LEU A 358 -10.85 9.39 -12.32
CA LEU A 358 -9.55 10.04 -12.18
C LEU A 358 -8.84 9.49 -10.93
N HIS A 359 -7.76 8.76 -11.12
CA HIS A 359 -7.00 8.15 -10.04
C HIS A 359 -5.70 8.93 -9.83
N THR A 360 -5.62 9.67 -8.72
CA THR A 360 -4.54 10.62 -8.40
C THR A 360 -3.40 9.98 -7.62
N SER A 361 -2.26 10.67 -7.53
CA SER A 361 -1.08 10.27 -6.75
C SER A 361 -0.57 11.38 -5.80
N THR A 362 -1.32 12.45 -5.61
CA THR A 362 -0.84 13.72 -5.05
C THR A 362 -0.27 13.60 -3.64
N SER A 363 -0.96 12.94 -2.69
CA SER A 363 -0.53 12.94 -1.28
C SER A 363 0.31 11.72 -0.88
N HIS A 364 0.80 10.94 -1.85
CA HIS A 364 1.64 9.77 -1.57
C HIS A 364 3.03 10.15 -1.06
N GLY A 365 3.39 9.68 0.15
CA GLY A 365 4.71 9.87 0.75
C GLY A 365 5.84 9.04 0.13
N PRO A 366 7.07 9.20 0.59
CA PRO A 366 7.57 10.15 1.60
C PRO A 366 7.95 11.52 1.01
N THR A 367 7.80 11.75 -0.29
CA THR A 367 8.29 12.96 -0.98
C THR A 367 7.17 13.96 -1.25
N TYR A 368 6.37 14.32 -0.24
CA TYR A 368 5.25 15.26 -0.37
C TYR A 368 5.64 16.56 -1.08
N PHE A 369 6.84 17.11 -0.77
CA PHE A 369 7.37 18.33 -1.38
C PHE A 369 7.59 18.25 -2.91
N LYS A 370 7.47 17.08 -3.52
CA LYS A 370 7.54 16.85 -4.99
C LYS A 370 6.17 16.61 -5.62
N LYS A 371 5.11 16.64 -4.85
CA LYS A 371 3.78 16.20 -5.30
C LYS A 371 2.88 17.37 -5.72
N TYR A 372 3.35 18.60 -5.62
CA TYR A 372 2.64 19.80 -6.01
C TYR A 372 3.57 20.79 -6.74
N PRO A 373 3.05 21.63 -7.66
CA PRO A 373 3.78 22.74 -8.26
C PRO A 373 4.19 23.78 -7.20
N ALA A 374 5.26 24.54 -7.48
CA ALA A 374 5.83 25.49 -6.52
C ALA A 374 4.86 26.60 -6.06
N GLU A 375 3.89 26.98 -6.89
CA GLU A 375 2.84 27.96 -6.53
C GLU A 375 1.91 27.46 -5.40
N PHE A 376 1.87 26.17 -5.13
CA PHE A 376 1.10 25.56 -4.03
C PHE A 376 1.94 25.36 -2.76
N GLU A 377 3.22 25.76 -2.73
CA GLU A 377 4.05 25.73 -1.52
C GLU A 377 3.73 26.92 -0.59
N ARG A 378 2.52 26.91 -0.04
CA ARG A 378 2.00 27.98 0.84
C ARG A 378 2.47 27.82 2.28
N PHE A 379 2.52 26.59 2.79
CA PHE A 379 2.96 26.26 4.14
C PHE A 379 4.46 25.96 4.14
N THR A 380 5.26 26.80 4.80
CA THR A 380 6.72 26.72 4.79
C THR A 380 7.30 26.92 6.19
N PRO A 381 8.52 26.44 6.48
CA PRO A 381 9.37 25.62 5.62
C PRO A 381 8.84 24.20 5.43
N VAL A 382 9.30 23.50 4.38
CA VAL A 382 8.85 22.13 4.07
C VAL A 382 9.95 21.10 4.31
N CYS A 383 9.57 19.92 4.76
CA CYS A 383 10.46 18.77 4.86
C CYS A 383 10.84 18.29 3.45
N THR A 384 12.15 18.29 3.15
CA THR A 384 12.71 17.75 1.90
C THR A 384 13.42 16.41 2.10
N SER A 385 13.37 15.83 3.32
CA SER A 385 13.95 14.55 3.66
C SER A 385 12.94 13.42 3.44
N VAL A 386 13.43 12.28 2.94
CA VAL A 386 12.66 11.02 2.88
C VAL A 386 12.67 10.26 4.21
N GLU A 387 13.53 10.66 5.16
CA GLU A 387 13.63 10.07 6.51
C GLU A 387 12.72 10.84 7.47
N MET A 388 11.40 10.63 7.33
CA MET A 388 10.37 11.41 8.02
C MET A 388 10.51 11.40 9.54
N SER A 389 10.91 10.27 10.14
CA SER A 389 11.12 10.15 11.60
C SER A 389 12.26 11.02 12.15
N LYS A 390 13.11 11.57 11.28
CA LYS A 390 14.20 12.48 11.65
C LYS A 390 13.94 13.94 11.26
N ALA A 391 12.86 14.18 10.53
CA ALA A 391 12.47 15.50 10.09
C ALA A 391 11.83 16.30 11.23
N ASP A 392 11.83 17.62 11.10
CA ASP A 392 10.96 18.44 11.93
C ASP A 392 9.50 18.12 11.59
N HIS A 393 8.70 17.84 12.61
CA HIS A 393 7.31 17.43 12.44
C HIS A 393 6.48 18.52 11.75
N GLN A 394 6.72 19.80 12.09
CA GLN A 394 5.99 20.91 11.47
C GLN A 394 6.33 21.07 9.99
N GLU A 395 7.59 20.88 9.60
CA GLU A 395 8.01 20.90 8.19
C GLU A 395 7.39 19.74 7.40
N LEU A 396 7.24 18.56 8.04
CA LEU A 396 6.57 17.40 7.44
C LEU A 396 5.08 17.70 7.21
N VAL A 397 4.38 18.23 8.22
CA VAL A 397 2.97 18.62 8.10
C VAL A 397 2.80 19.74 7.06
N ASN A 398 3.72 20.72 7.00
CA ASN A 398 3.68 21.77 5.98
C ASN A 398 3.75 21.18 4.56
N ALA A 399 4.66 20.25 4.32
CA ALA A 399 4.79 19.60 3.00
C ALA A 399 3.54 18.80 2.64
N TYR A 400 2.94 18.13 3.61
CA TYR A 400 1.70 17.37 3.43
C TYR A 400 0.49 18.31 3.18
N ASP A 401 0.33 19.37 3.95
CA ASP A 401 -0.77 20.34 3.78
C ASP A 401 -0.75 21.01 2.40
N ASN A 402 0.44 21.22 1.84
CA ASN A 402 0.57 21.73 0.47
C ASN A 402 0.06 20.71 -0.57
N THR A 403 0.13 19.40 -0.32
CA THR A 403 -0.50 18.40 -1.19
C THR A 403 -2.02 18.48 -1.13
N ILE A 404 -2.59 18.73 0.05
CA ILE A 404 -4.03 18.92 0.22
C ILE A 404 -4.50 20.21 -0.48
N LEU A 405 -3.72 21.28 -0.37
CA LEU A 405 -3.99 22.53 -1.09
C LEU A 405 -3.96 22.34 -2.61
N TYR A 406 -3.08 21.49 -3.11
CA TYR A 406 -3.06 21.14 -4.54
C TYR A 406 -4.24 20.24 -4.93
N THR A 407 -4.64 19.32 -4.07
CA THR A 407 -5.88 18.55 -4.27
C THR A 407 -7.12 19.45 -4.33
N ASP A 408 -7.21 20.46 -3.46
CA ASP A 408 -8.27 21.49 -3.50
C ASP A 408 -8.34 22.18 -4.86
N PHE A 409 -7.20 22.59 -5.40
CA PHE A 409 -7.11 23.20 -6.73
C PHE A 409 -7.54 22.23 -7.85
N LEU A 410 -7.14 20.96 -7.78
CA LEU A 410 -7.50 19.95 -8.78
C LEU A 410 -9.01 19.73 -8.82
N LEU A 411 -9.64 19.57 -7.65
CA LEU A 411 -11.09 19.35 -7.55
C LEU A 411 -11.87 20.57 -7.97
N HIS A 412 -11.45 21.77 -7.56
CA HIS A 412 -12.04 23.03 -8.04
C HIS A 412 -11.93 23.16 -9.56
N SER A 413 -10.76 22.88 -10.15
CA SER A 413 -10.55 22.93 -11.60
C SER A 413 -11.45 21.93 -12.34
N LEU A 414 -11.66 20.74 -11.77
CA LEU A 414 -12.60 19.76 -12.29
C LEU A 414 -14.04 20.28 -12.25
N ILE A 415 -14.45 20.88 -11.15
CA ILE A 415 -15.79 21.51 -11.01
C ILE A 415 -15.99 22.58 -12.09
N GLU A 416 -14.98 23.43 -12.35
CA GLU A 416 -15.06 24.44 -13.41
C GLU A 416 -15.19 23.81 -14.82
N ILE A 417 -14.52 22.67 -15.06
CA ILE A 417 -14.71 21.89 -16.30
C ILE A 417 -16.17 21.41 -16.39
N LEU A 418 -16.70 20.83 -15.32
CA LEU A 418 -18.05 20.25 -15.28
C LEU A 418 -19.14 21.30 -15.39
N ARG A 419 -18.94 22.50 -14.87
CA ARG A 419 -19.85 23.68 -15.09
C ARG A 419 -19.93 24.07 -16.56
N GLY A 420 -18.93 23.76 -17.35
CA GLY A 420 -18.84 24.11 -18.76
C GLY A 420 -19.31 23.04 -19.74
N VAL A 421 -19.81 21.88 -19.27
CA VAL A 421 -20.32 20.80 -20.14
C VAL A 421 -21.85 20.76 -20.16
N GLU A 422 -22.41 20.33 -21.30
CA GLU A 422 -23.89 20.24 -21.50
C GLU A 422 -24.41 18.84 -21.04
N ARG A 423 -24.18 18.51 -19.76
CA ARG A 423 -24.68 17.29 -19.10
C ARG A 423 -24.96 17.58 -17.65
N SER A 424 -26.01 16.98 -17.06
CA SER A 424 -26.08 16.91 -15.59
C SER A 424 -24.84 16.22 -15.05
N SER A 425 -24.18 16.84 -14.06
CA SER A 425 -22.85 16.47 -13.70
C SER A 425 -22.69 16.29 -12.19
N ALA A 426 -22.05 15.20 -11.75
CA ALA A 426 -21.60 15.06 -10.39
C ALA A 426 -20.10 14.78 -10.33
N MET A 427 -19.44 15.31 -9.31
CA MET A 427 -18.11 14.92 -8.87
C MET A 427 -18.22 14.25 -7.50
N ILE A 428 -17.67 13.04 -7.40
CA ILE A 428 -17.51 12.33 -6.13
C ILE A 428 -16.00 12.14 -5.90
N TYR A 429 -15.46 12.77 -4.85
CA TYR A 429 -14.08 12.58 -4.43
C TYR A 429 -14.04 11.74 -3.16
N ILE A 430 -13.24 10.70 -3.16
CA ILE A 430 -12.91 9.86 -2.00
C ILE A 430 -11.44 9.50 -2.02
N SER A 431 -10.75 9.59 -0.87
CA SER A 431 -9.40 9.04 -0.78
C SER A 431 -9.45 7.53 -0.62
N ASP A 432 -8.43 6.85 -1.12
CA ASP A 432 -8.26 5.42 -0.92
C ASP A 432 -7.95 5.06 0.54
N HIS A 433 -7.08 5.81 1.19
CA HIS A 433 -6.79 5.76 2.63
C HIS A 433 -6.22 7.09 3.09
N GLY A 434 -6.05 7.24 4.40
CA GLY A 434 -5.33 8.36 4.96
C GLY A 434 -3.83 8.07 5.15
N GLU A 435 -3.17 8.93 5.94
CA GLU A 435 -1.71 8.91 6.10
C GLU A 435 -1.33 9.23 7.55
N SER A 436 -0.32 8.55 8.09
CA SER A 436 0.29 8.90 9.38
C SER A 436 1.50 9.80 9.17
N LEU A 437 1.54 10.92 9.91
CA LEU A 437 2.62 11.90 9.87
C LEU A 437 3.46 11.93 11.16
N GLY A 438 3.40 10.87 11.97
CA GLY A 438 4.14 10.74 13.23
C GLY A 438 3.28 10.43 14.44
N GLU A 439 1.99 10.19 14.28
CA GLU A 439 1.08 9.78 15.34
C GLU A 439 1.54 8.44 15.94
N GLY A 440 1.78 8.43 17.27
CA GLY A 440 2.35 7.26 17.93
C GLY A 440 3.72 6.81 17.38
N ASN A 441 4.45 7.71 16.74
CA ASN A 441 5.72 7.44 16.05
C ASN A 441 5.56 6.58 14.78
N ILE A 442 4.35 6.55 14.22
CA ILE A 442 4.03 5.86 12.96
C ILE A 442 4.05 6.87 11.81
N TYR A 443 4.64 6.49 10.70
CA TYR A 443 4.76 7.30 9.48
C TYR A 443 4.26 6.50 8.29
N MET A 444 3.66 7.18 7.31
CA MET A 444 3.06 6.58 6.13
C MET A 444 1.82 5.71 6.45
N HIS A 445 1.48 4.83 5.56
CA HIS A 445 0.29 3.96 5.58
C HIS A 445 0.68 2.48 5.43
N GLY A 446 -0.30 1.57 5.31
CA GLY A 446 -0.05 0.15 5.03
C GLY A 446 0.03 -0.72 6.28
N MET A 447 -0.68 -0.35 7.35
CA MET A 447 -0.81 -1.21 8.53
C MET A 447 -1.47 -2.55 8.16
N VAL A 448 -1.00 -3.64 8.81
CA VAL A 448 -1.45 -5.02 8.52
C VAL A 448 -2.94 -5.23 8.71
N SER A 449 -3.54 -4.48 9.61
CA SER A 449 -4.98 -4.53 9.90
C SER A 449 -5.53 -3.12 10.10
N ALA A 450 -6.65 -2.81 9.48
CA ALA A 450 -7.37 -1.56 9.69
C ALA A 450 -7.70 -1.34 11.18
N SER A 451 -8.01 -2.40 11.94
CA SER A 451 -8.31 -2.29 13.38
C SER A 451 -7.11 -1.88 14.25
N MET A 452 -5.90 -1.87 13.71
CA MET A 452 -4.66 -1.50 14.40
C MET A 452 -4.07 -0.20 13.86
N ALA A 453 -4.63 0.32 12.78
CA ALA A 453 -4.17 1.55 12.17
C ALA A 453 -4.59 2.77 13.00
N PRO A 454 -3.76 3.82 13.08
CA PRO A 454 -4.21 5.13 13.53
C PRO A 454 -5.43 5.60 12.75
N ARG A 455 -6.30 6.38 13.39
CA ARG A 455 -7.50 6.93 12.75
C ARG A 455 -7.15 7.77 11.51
N GLU A 456 -6.01 8.44 11.55
CA GLU A 456 -5.47 9.24 10.46
C GLU A 456 -5.21 8.46 9.17
N GLN A 457 -5.06 7.12 9.24
CA GLN A 457 -4.97 6.26 8.06
C GLN A 457 -6.35 5.76 7.58
N LEU A 458 -7.40 5.94 8.37
CA LEU A 458 -8.74 5.42 8.11
C LEU A 458 -9.76 6.53 7.85
N ASP A 459 -9.68 7.64 8.59
CA ASP A 459 -10.59 8.77 8.42
C ASP A 459 -10.16 9.56 7.16
N ILE A 460 -11.00 9.46 6.13
CA ILE A 460 -10.73 9.98 4.79
C ILE A 460 -11.76 11.04 4.37
N PRO A 461 -11.38 11.99 3.52
CA PRO A 461 -12.33 12.93 2.95
C PRO A 461 -13.25 12.24 1.92
N PHE A 462 -14.52 12.63 1.95
CA PHE A 462 -15.52 12.29 0.97
C PHE A 462 -16.25 13.59 0.59
N VAL A 463 -16.06 14.05 -0.65
CA VAL A 463 -16.56 15.36 -1.11
C VAL A 463 -17.42 15.14 -2.35
N VAL A 464 -18.60 15.75 -2.35
CA VAL A 464 -19.56 15.67 -3.45
C VAL A 464 -19.89 17.06 -3.96
N TRP A 465 -19.93 17.20 -5.26
CA TRP A 465 -20.44 18.37 -5.95
C TRP A 465 -21.39 17.93 -7.08
N GLN A 466 -22.42 18.75 -7.35
CA GLN A 466 -23.38 18.55 -8.44
C GLN A 466 -23.64 19.86 -9.18
N SER A 467 -23.90 19.74 -10.47
CA SER A 467 -24.27 20.90 -11.33
C SER A 467 -25.68 21.44 -11.06
N ASP A 468 -26.57 20.59 -10.58
CA ASP A 468 -27.96 20.83 -10.28
C ASP A 468 -28.39 20.10 -9.00
N ASN A 469 -29.66 20.14 -8.64
CA ASN A 469 -30.20 19.48 -7.45
C ASN A 469 -31.20 18.37 -7.81
N ASP A 470 -31.13 17.83 -9.02
CA ASP A 470 -32.07 16.80 -9.48
C ASP A 470 -31.88 15.49 -8.67
N HIS A 471 -30.65 15.20 -8.31
CA HIS A 471 -30.31 14.10 -7.38
C HIS A 471 -30.10 14.65 -5.97
N LYS A 472 -31.06 14.45 -5.06
CA LYS A 472 -30.93 14.90 -3.68
C LYS A 472 -29.93 14.03 -2.91
N LEU A 473 -29.09 14.69 -2.12
CA LEU A 473 -28.15 14.02 -1.23
C LEU A 473 -28.80 13.62 0.10
N LYS A 474 -28.62 12.37 0.48
CA LYS A 474 -29.07 11.85 1.78
C LYS A 474 -28.23 12.40 2.92
N GLU A 475 -28.85 12.58 4.10
CA GLU A 475 -28.14 12.80 5.35
C GLU A 475 -27.66 11.44 5.93
N ILE A 476 -26.37 11.13 5.75
CA ILE A 476 -25.76 9.90 6.22
C ILE A 476 -24.65 10.25 7.23
N SER A 477 -24.65 9.61 8.39
CA SER A 477 -23.72 9.91 9.47
C SER A 477 -22.27 9.48 9.16
N GLU A 478 -22.10 8.41 8.40
CA GLU A 478 -20.79 7.88 8.01
C GLU A 478 -20.92 7.07 6.71
N VAL A 479 -20.05 7.34 5.76
CA VAL A 479 -19.95 6.59 4.50
C VAL A 479 -18.61 5.84 4.42
N GLY A 480 -18.38 5.12 3.34
CA GLY A 480 -17.11 4.43 3.07
C GLY A 480 -17.02 3.98 1.62
N HIS A 481 -15.98 3.27 1.28
CA HIS A 481 -15.66 2.85 -0.09
C HIS A 481 -16.83 2.14 -0.80
N TYR A 482 -17.56 1.27 -0.09
CA TYR A 482 -18.67 0.50 -0.67
C TYR A 482 -19.94 1.31 -0.97
N HIS A 483 -19.98 2.59 -0.63
CA HIS A 483 -21.05 3.49 -1.04
C HIS A 483 -20.86 3.97 -2.49
N ILE A 484 -19.62 4.00 -2.99
CA ILE A 484 -19.29 4.53 -4.32
C ILE A 484 -20.01 3.78 -5.43
N PHE A 485 -19.96 2.43 -5.42
CA PHE A 485 -20.56 1.62 -6.47
C PHE A 485 -22.05 1.93 -6.65
N HIS A 486 -22.79 1.97 -5.54
CA HIS A 486 -24.24 2.20 -5.54
C HIS A 486 -24.59 3.66 -5.83
N SER A 487 -23.80 4.61 -5.34
CA SER A 487 -24.01 6.04 -5.63
C SER A 487 -23.77 6.39 -7.10
N VAL A 488 -22.74 5.81 -7.71
CA VAL A 488 -22.50 6.01 -9.16
C VAL A 488 -23.62 5.39 -10.00
N MET A 489 -24.10 4.19 -9.61
CA MET A 489 -25.26 3.57 -10.28
C MET A 489 -26.50 4.44 -10.16
N ASP A 490 -26.74 5.00 -8.98
CA ASP A 490 -27.92 5.81 -8.70
C ASP A 490 -27.90 7.12 -9.51
N PHE A 491 -26.79 7.84 -9.47
CA PHE A 491 -26.62 9.08 -10.22
C PHE A 491 -26.74 8.91 -11.74
N LEU A 492 -26.34 7.75 -12.27
CA LEU A 492 -26.43 7.42 -13.70
C LEU A 492 -27.72 6.66 -14.05
N ASP A 493 -28.69 6.63 -13.17
CA ASP A 493 -29.98 5.95 -13.32
C ASP A 493 -29.90 4.50 -13.77
N LEU A 494 -28.96 3.73 -13.20
CA LEU A 494 -28.88 2.30 -13.41
C LEU A 494 -29.55 1.52 -12.27
N ARG A 495 -30.35 0.52 -12.63
CA ARG A 495 -30.95 -0.42 -11.66
C ARG A 495 -30.59 -1.86 -12.01
N SER A 496 -30.36 -2.65 -10.96
CA SER A 496 -30.01 -4.06 -11.04
C SER A 496 -30.38 -4.75 -9.72
N GLU A 497 -30.40 -6.08 -9.72
CA GLU A 497 -30.63 -6.90 -8.50
C GLU A 497 -29.56 -6.64 -7.41
N ILE A 498 -28.38 -6.17 -7.77
CA ILE A 498 -27.28 -5.89 -6.82
C ILE A 498 -27.33 -4.47 -6.27
N TYR A 499 -28.18 -3.60 -6.80
CA TYR A 499 -28.29 -2.22 -6.32
C TYR A 499 -28.84 -2.22 -4.90
N ASP A 500 -28.18 -1.47 -4.03
CA ASP A 500 -28.52 -1.33 -2.62
C ASP A 500 -28.74 0.17 -2.33
N GLU A 501 -30.01 0.56 -2.24
CA GLU A 501 -30.41 1.94 -1.99
C GLU A 501 -29.85 2.51 -0.67
N GLU A 502 -29.66 1.66 0.35
CA GLU A 502 -29.10 2.10 1.63
C GLU A 502 -27.64 2.53 1.52
N LYS A 503 -26.95 2.07 0.46
CA LYS A 503 -25.56 2.42 0.17
C LYS A 503 -25.40 3.53 -0.86
N SER A 504 -26.47 4.03 -1.45
CA SER A 504 -26.40 5.25 -2.26
C SER A 504 -26.42 6.49 -1.38
N ILE A 505 -25.60 7.48 -1.72
CA ILE A 505 -25.64 8.82 -1.11
C ILE A 505 -26.76 9.69 -1.72
N PHE A 506 -27.41 9.24 -2.80
CA PHE A 506 -28.53 9.92 -3.44
C PHE A 506 -29.87 9.33 -2.97
N GLU A 507 -30.94 10.20 -2.99
CA GLU A 507 -32.33 9.79 -2.67
C GLU A 507 -33.03 9.16 -3.87
#